data_7b8084c1a32b918a17d9cb9680fa2a82
#
_entry.id   7b8084c1a32b918a17d9cb9680fa2a82
#
_cell.length_a   1.000
_cell.length_b   1.000
_cell.length_c   1.000
_cell.angle_alpha   90.00
_cell.angle_beta   90.00
_cell.angle_gamma   90.00
#
_symmetry.space_group_name_H-M   'P 1'
#
loop_
_entity.id
_entity.type
_entity.pdbx_description
1 polymer ?
#
loop_
_entity_poly.entity_id
_entity_poly.type
_entity_poly.pdbx_seq_one_letter_code
_entity_poly.pdbx_strand_id
1 'polypeptide(L)'
;MENFSSLNTKTHNHARSNSLPSKPHPIILQCNEHLARLGGANSNYDSTSSSLVLSHKLNILQDLHICIEKLVQLPLTQETLVKQSQEKWVDELLEGSLSLLDTCTATKDALLHTKECARELQSIIRRRRGGEGEIAIEVKKFLTSRKVVRKAIFKALXRDCNRG
;
A
#
# COMPACT_ATOMS: atom_id res chain seq x y z
N MET A 1 60.03 -41.71 -39.48
CA MET A 1 58.69 -41.27 -39.96
C MET A 1 57.67 -41.59 -38.91
N GLU A 2 57.33 -40.62 -38.10
CA GLU A 2 56.32 -40.80 -37.06
C GLU A 2 55.16 -39.87 -37.34
N ASN A 3 53.99 -40.47 -37.52
CA ASN A 3 52.72 -39.75 -37.74
C ASN A 3 52.11 -39.36 -36.44
N PHE A 4 52.08 -38.08 -36.15
CA PHE A 4 51.30 -37.54 -35.04
C PHE A 4 49.84 -37.34 -35.43
N SER A 5 48.98 -38.22 -34.91
CA SER A 5 47.55 -38.13 -35.12
C SER A 5 47.03 -37.00 -34.18
N SER A 6 46.47 -35.95 -34.80
CA SER A 6 45.84 -34.82 -34.08
C SER A 6 44.51 -35.26 -33.47
N LEU A 7 44.43 -35.30 -32.15
CA LEU A 7 43.18 -35.52 -31.39
C LEU A 7 42.34 -34.25 -31.38
N ASN A 8 41.33 -34.28 -32.25
CA ASN A 8 40.33 -33.17 -32.32
C ASN A 8 39.31 -33.34 -31.21
N THR A 9 39.55 -32.69 -30.04
CA THR A 9 38.61 -32.64 -28.94
C THR A 9 37.50 -31.62 -29.23
N LYS A 10 36.38 -32.10 -29.73
CA LYS A 10 35.15 -31.28 -29.81
C LYS A 10 34.65 -30.94 -28.40
N THR A 11 34.93 -29.75 -27.96
CA THR A 11 34.29 -29.18 -26.75
C THR A 11 32.83 -28.90 -27.07
N HIS A 12 31.95 -29.76 -26.58
CA HIS A 12 30.51 -29.51 -26.61
C HIS A 12 30.18 -28.38 -25.60
N ASN A 13 30.12 -27.17 -26.09
CA ASN A 13 29.57 -26.05 -25.31
C ASN A 13 28.05 -26.23 -25.28
N HIS A 14 27.54 -26.77 -24.16
CA HIS A 14 26.12 -26.75 -23.87
C HIS A 14 25.69 -25.30 -23.67
N ALA A 15 25.15 -24.68 -24.69
CA ALA A 15 24.46 -23.41 -24.57
C ALA A 15 23.24 -23.65 -23.65
N ARG A 16 23.28 -23.16 -22.41
CA ARG A 16 22.11 -23.13 -21.55
C ARG A 16 21.06 -22.27 -22.24
N SER A 17 19.98 -22.90 -22.65
CA SER A 17 18.85 -22.15 -23.18
C SER A 17 18.26 -21.28 -22.06
N ASN A 18 18.36 -19.99 -22.21
CA ASN A 18 17.70 -19.02 -21.33
C ASN A 18 16.20 -18.99 -21.66
N SER A 19 15.52 -20.13 -21.53
CA SER A 19 14.07 -20.14 -21.65
C SER A 19 13.48 -19.44 -20.42
N LEU A 20 12.82 -18.33 -20.65
CA LEU A 20 12.01 -17.67 -19.62
C LEU A 20 11.01 -18.68 -19.05
N PRO A 21 10.84 -18.73 -17.74
CA PRO A 21 9.85 -19.65 -17.16
C PRO A 21 8.47 -19.39 -17.76
N SER A 22 7.86 -20.45 -18.26
CA SER A 22 6.55 -20.37 -18.93
C SER A 22 5.41 -20.02 -17.96
N LYS A 23 5.66 -20.09 -16.66
CA LYS A 23 4.67 -19.76 -15.62
C LYS A 23 5.20 -18.64 -14.74
N PRO A 24 4.39 -17.62 -14.47
CA PRO A 24 4.78 -16.55 -13.54
C PRO A 24 5.00 -17.12 -12.13
N HIS A 25 5.87 -16.50 -11.38
CA HIS A 25 6.14 -16.88 -9.99
C HIS A 25 4.82 -16.81 -9.17
N PRO A 26 4.54 -17.78 -8.29
CA PRO A 26 3.28 -17.81 -7.53
C PRO A 26 2.94 -16.50 -6.81
N ILE A 27 3.94 -15.78 -6.31
CA ILE A 27 3.70 -14.50 -5.61
C ILE A 27 3.13 -13.43 -6.54
N ILE A 28 3.48 -13.45 -7.84
CA ILE A 28 2.93 -12.53 -8.85
C ILE A 28 1.43 -12.80 -9.01
N LEU A 29 1.06 -14.08 -9.05
CA LEU A 29 -0.35 -14.49 -9.14
C LEU A 29 -1.15 -14.02 -7.91
N GLN A 30 -0.57 -14.15 -6.72
CA GLN A 30 -1.17 -13.68 -5.48
C GLN A 30 -1.34 -12.15 -5.48
N CYS A 31 -0.32 -11.38 -5.88
CA CYS A 31 -0.42 -9.93 -6.01
C CYS A 31 -1.57 -9.53 -6.95
N ASN A 32 -1.65 -10.19 -8.12
CA ASN A 32 -2.69 -9.91 -9.11
C ASN A 32 -4.08 -10.25 -8.57
N GLU A 33 -4.21 -11.33 -7.81
CA GLU A 33 -5.49 -11.70 -7.15
C GLU A 33 -5.93 -10.62 -6.16
N HIS A 34 -5.02 -10.15 -5.28
CA HIS A 34 -5.36 -9.09 -4.32
C HIS A 34 -5.70 -7.77 -5.02
N LEU A 35 -5.00 -7.41 -6.10
CA LEU A 35 -5.31 -6.23 -6.91
C LEU A 35 -6.70 -6.34 -7.54
N ALA A 36 -7.03 -7.50 -8.12
CA ALA A 36 -8.36 -7.75 -8.71
C ALA A 36 -9.47 -7.64 -7.66
N ARG A 37 -9.24 -8.20 -6.47
CA ARG A 37 -10.19 -8.12 -5.34
C ARG A 37 -10.41 -6.68 -4.86
N LEU A 38 -9.34 -5.87 -4.80
CA LEU A 38 -9.46 -4.44 -4.46
C LEU A 38 -10.27 -3.68 -5.51
N GLY A 39 -10.00 -3.92 -6.79
CA GLY A 39 -10.71 -3.28 -7.90
C GLY A 39 -12.17 -3.72 -8.00
N GLY A 40 -12.44 -5.01 -7.82
CA GLY A 40 -13.78 -5.59 -7.91
C GLY A 40 -14.70 -5.25 -6.74
N ALA A 41 -14.14 -4.78 -5.64
CA ALA A 41 -14.91 -4.51 -4.42
C ALA A 41 -15.82 -3.25 -4.51
N ASN A 42 -15.96 -2.64 -5.67
CA ASN A 42 -16.77 -1.43 -5.84
C ASN A 42 -18.17 -1.68 -6.46
N SER A 43 -18.48 -2.92 -6.87
CA SER A 43 -19.65 -3.12 -7.75
C SER A 43 -20.92 -3.70 -7.09
N ASN A 44 -20.87 -4.18 -5.84
CA ASN A 44 -21.99 -4.94 -5.27
C ASN A 44 -22.31 -4.61 -3.81
N TYR A 45 -22.39 -3.33 -3.44
CA TYR A 45 -22.74 -2.98 -2.06
C TYR A 45 -24.15 -2.45 -1.92
N ASP A 46 -25.13 -3.36 -1.97
CA ASP A 46 -26.45 -3.10 -1.45
C ASP A 46 -26.47 -3.48 0.05
N SER A 47 -26.63 -2.45 0.89
CA SER A 47 -27.05 -2.54 2.28
C SER A 47 -26.08 -3.15 3.31
N THR A 48 -24.86 -3.54 2.95
CA THR A 48 -23.89 -4.00 3.97
C THR A 48 -23.31 -2.79 4.72
N SER A 49 -23.12 -2.93 6.01
CA SER A 49 -22.51 -1.88 6.84
C SER A 49 -21.20 -1.35 6.20
N SER A 50 -21.13 -0.07 5.96
CA SER A 50 -19.97 0.63 5.41
C SER A 50 -18.67 0.30 6.16
N SER A 51 -18.76 0.07 7.47
CA SER A 51 -17.61 -0.28 8.32
C SER A 51 -17.04 -1.67 7.97
N LEU A 52 -17.89 -2.66 7.71
CA LEU A 52 -17.45 -4.02 7.33
C LEU A 52 -16.77 -4.02 5.97
N VAL A 53 -17.33 -3.27 5.02
CA VAL A 53 -16.76 -3.10 3.66
C VAL A 53 -15.36 -2.47 3.75
N LEU A 54 -15.23 -1.41 4.54
CA LEU A 54 -13.95 -0.72 4.76
C LEU A 54 -12.92 -1.66 5.41
N SER A 55 -13.33 -2.40 6.45
CA SER A 55 -12.46 -3.37 7.13
C SER A 55 -11.98 -4.46 6.16
N HIS A 56 -12.88 -4.95 5.31
CA HIS A 56 -12.53 -5.95 4.29
C HIS A 56 -11.52 -5.41 3.29
N LYS A 57 -11.71 -4.18 2.77
CA LYS A 57 -10.78 -3.52 1.85
C LYS A 57 -9.40 -3.31 2.49
N LEU A 58 -9.37 -2.89 3.77
CA LEU A 58 -8.11 -2.71 4.50
C LEU A 58 -7.36 -4.03 4.68
N ASN A 59 -8.06 -5.13 4.94
CA ASN A 59 -7.44 -6.45 5.04
C ASN A 59 -6.84 -6.88 3.69
N ILE A 60 -7.56 -6.71 2.58
CA ILE A 60 -7.02 -7.02 1.24
C ILE A 60 -5.79 -6.16 0.95
N LEU A 61 -5.82 -4.88 1.30
CA LEU A 61 -4.68 -3.97 1.12
C LEU A 61 -3.47 -4.43 1.96
N GLN A 62 -3.70 -4.88 3.19
CA GLN A 62 -2.65 -5.44 4.05
C GLN A 62 -2.03 -6.69 3.41
N ASP A 63 -2.86 -7.62 2.95
CA ASP A 63 -2.40 -8.85 2.28
C ASP A 63 -1.59 -8.51 1.02
N LEU A 64 -2.04 -7.53 0.23
CA LEU A 64 -1.32 -7.04 -0.95
C LEU A 64 0.06 -6.49 -0.57
N HIS A 65 0.15 -5.68 0.49
CA HIS A 65 1.43 -5.15 0.96
C HIS A 65 2.40 -6.26 1.37
N ILE A 66 1.90 -7.29 2.07
CA ILE A 66 2.72 -8.46 2.45
C ILE A 66 3.24 -9.18 1.19
N CYS A 67 2.39 -9.32 0.17
CA CYS A 67 2.79 -9.95 -1.10
C CYS A 67 3.86 -9.11 -1.83
N ILE A 68 3.68 -7.79 -1.88
CA ILE A 68 4.65 -6.86 -2.51
C ILE A 68 6.00 -6.91 -1.78
N GLU A 69 5.99 -6.90 -0.45
CA GLU A 69 7.19 -7.04 0.37
C GLU A 69 7.98 -8.30 -0.01
N LYS A 70 7.29 -9.45 -0.07
CA LYS A 70 7.90 -10.72 -0.47
C LYS A 70 8.41 -10.68 -1.92
N LEU A 71 7.66 -10.05 -2.83
CA LEU A 71 8.05 -9.90 -4.25
C LEU A 71 9.35 -9.09 -4.37
N VAL A 72 9.43 -7.96 -3.66
CA VAL A 72 10.61 -7.09 -3.67
C VAL A 72 11.84 -7.80 -3.08
N GLN A 73 11.65 -8.74 -2.14
CA GLN A 73 12.73 -9.50 -1.54
C GLN A 73 13.27 -10.62 -2.44
N LEU A 74 12.60 -10.96 -3.54
CA LEU A 74 13.11 -11.98 -4.47
C LEU A 74 14.42 -11.50 -5.11
N PRO A 75 15.47 -12.36 -5.18
CA PRO A 75 16.76 -11.96 -5.76
C PRO A 75 16.65 -11.42 -7.19
N LEU A 76 15.81 -12.04 -8.01
CA LEU A 76 15.59 -11.59 -9.40
C LEU A 76 14.96 -10.18 -9.44
N THR A 77 14.01 -9.90 -8.55
CA THR A 77 13.37 -8.57 -8.46
C THR A 77 14.41 -7.52 -8.02
N GLN A 78 15.21 -7.83 -6.99
CA GLN A 78 16.27 -6.94 -6.51
C GLN A 78 17.29 -6.66 -7.60
N GLU A 79 17.74 -7.69 -8.31
CA GLU A 79 18.68 -7.55 -9.42
C GLU A 79 18.11 -6.66 -10.54
N THR A 80 16.84 -6.83 -10.86
CA THR A 80 16.14 -6.02 -11.85
C THR A 80 16.05 -4.56 -11.41
N LEU A 81 15.66 -4.31 -10.16
CA LEU A 81 15.57 -2.96 -9.60
C LEU A 81 16.92 -2.25 -9.62
N VAL A 82 18.00 -2.95 -9.26
CA VAL A 82 19.37 -2.41 -9.31
C VAL A 82 19.77 -2.07 -10.75
N LYS A 83 19.54 -2.98 -11.68
CA LYS A 83 19.88 -2.78 -13.11
C LYS A 83 19.09 -1.63 -13.73
N GLN A 84 17.84 -1.45 -13.29
CA GLN A 84 16.94 -0.45 -13.86
C GLN A 84 16.76 0.76 -12.93
N SER A 85 17.69 0.98 -11.98
CA SER A 85 17.59 2.06 -10.99
C SER A 85 17.54 3.46 -11.61
N GLN A 86 18.01 3.62 -12.85
CA GLN A 86 18.00 4.90 -13.57
C GLN A 86 16.74 5.08 -14.44
N GLU A 87 15.87 4.07 -14.47
CA GLU A 87 14.64 4.14 -15.25
C GLU A 87 13.57 4.95 -14.53
N LYS A 88 12.86 5.78 -15.27
CA LYS A 88 11.83 6.70 -14.76
C LYS A 88 10.77 5.97 -13.92
N TRP A 89 10.39 4.75 -14.31
CA TRP A 89 9.36 3.99 -13.58
C TRP A 89 9.78 3.64 -12.13
N VAL A 90 11.10 3.49 -11.87
CA VAL A 90 11.61 3.22 -10.52
C VAL A 90 11.40 4.45 -9.63
N ASP A 91 11.70 5.65 -10.15
CA ASP A 91 11.44 6.91 -9.44
C ASP A 91 9.95 7.10 -9.19
N GLU A 92 9.10 6.80 -10.18
CA GLU A 92 7.63 6.86 -10.05
C GLU A 92 7.12 5.90 -8.97
N LEU A 93 7.68 4.68 -8.92
CA LEU A 93 7.33 3.67 -7.90
C LEU A 93 7.71 4.15 -6.49
N LEU A 94 8.92 4.70 -6.33
CA LEU A 94 9.41 5.21 -5.05
C LEU A 94 8.56 6.40 -4.58
N GLU A 95 8.32 7.36 -5.47
CA GLU A 95 7.52 8.56 -5.16
C GLU A 95 6.07 8.17 -4.81
N GLY A 96 5.48 7.24 -5.55
CA GLY A 96 4.14 6.71 -5.27
C GLY A 96 4.08 6.03 -3.90
N SER A 97 5.10 5.23 -3.57
CA SER A 97 5.21 4.54 -2.28
C SER A 97 5.32 5.52 -1.12
N LEU A 98 6.14 6.58 -1.27
CA LEU A 98 6.29 7.64 -0.27
C LEU A 98 4.97 8.41 -0.08
N SER A 99 4.29 8.74 -1.18
CA SER A 99 3.00 9.43 -1.15
C SER A 99 1.94 8.61 -0.41
N LEU A 100 1.90 7.31 -0.68
CA LEU A 100 1.00 6.36 0.01
C LEU A 100 1.30 6.33 1.51
N LEU A 101 2.56 6.23 1.89
CA LEU A 101 2.99 6.24 3.30
C LEU A 101 2.58 7.53 4.01
N ASP A 102 2.79 8.69 3.37
CA ASP A 102 2.38 10.00 3.89
C ASP A 102 0.85 10.05 4.10
N THR A 103 0.09 9.57 3.13
CA THR A 103 -1.37 9.55 3.19
C THR A 103 -1.88 8.63 4.31
N CYS A 104 -1.29 7.44 4.45
CA CYS A 104 -1.62 6.51 5.53
C CYS A 104 -1.30 7.11 6.90
N THR A 105 -0.13 7.76 7.04
CA THR A 105 0.30 8.40 8.29
C THR A 105 -0.66 9.55 8.66
N ALA A 106 -0.92 10.45 7.71
CA ALA A 106 -1.83 11.59 7.94
C ALA A 106 -3.24 11.11 8.32
N THR A 107 -3.73 10.05 7.67
CA THR A 107 -5.05 9.48 7.95
C THR A 107 -5.10 8.86 9.35
N LYS A 108 -4.08 8.08 9.72
CA LYS A 108 -3.93 7.48 11.05
C LYS A 108 -3.96 8.56 12.14
N ASP A 109 -3.14 9.61 11.99
CA ASP A 109 -3.04 10.71 12.95
C ASP A 109 -4.39 11.44 13.08
N ALA A 110 -5.06 11.69 11.97
CA ALA A 110 -6.38 12.32 11.93
C ALA A 110 -7.44 11.48 12.68
N LEU A 111 -7.42 10.15 12.50
CA LEU A 111 -8.33 9.22 13.18
C LEU A 111 -8.04 9.16 14.68
N LEU A 112 -6.75 9.11 15.08
CA LEU A 112 -6.35 9.11 16.50
C LEU A 112 -6.81 10.39 17.19
N HIS A 113 -6.60 11.55 16.55
CA HIS A 113 -7.04 12.84 17.07
C HIS A 113 -8.58 12.91 17.23
N THR A 114 -9.31 12.43 16.22
CA THR A 114 -10.78 12.37 16.26
C THR A 114 -11.26 11.48 17.42
N LYS A 115 -10.63 10.31 17.57
CA LYS A 115 -10.94 9.35 18.64
C LYS A 115 -10.73 9.99 20.03
N GLU A 116 -9.64 10.73 20.23
CA GLU A 116 -9.35 11.40 21.50
C GLU A 116 -10.37 12.50 21.81
N CYS A 117 -10.66 13.38 20.85
CA CYS A 117 -11.69 14.42 21.01
C CYS A 117 -13.07 13.84 21.35
N ALA A 118 -13.42 12.70 20.70
CA ALA A 118 -14.69 12.01 20.99
C ALA A 118 -14.71 11.44 22.40
N ARG A 119 -13.58 10.90 22.88
CA ARG A 119 -13.44 10.38 24.26
C ARG A 119 -13.56 11.50 25.30
N GLU A 120 -12.93 12.64 25.04
CA GLU A 120 -13.02 13.83 25.92
C GLU A 120 -14.48 14.29 26.07
N LEU A 121 -15.17 14.45 24.93
CA LEU A 121 -16.59 14.83 24.90
C LEU A 121 -17.45 13.80 25.65
N GLN A 122 -17.22 12.50 25.40
CA GLN A 122 -17.94 11.42 26.10
C GLN A 122 -17.71 11.47 27.62
N SER A 123 -16.49 11.75 28.05
CA SER A 123 -16.12 11.87 29.48
C SER A 123 -16.88 13.00 30.15
N ILE A 124 -16.98 14.17 29.52
CA ILE A 124 -17.68 15.34 30.03
C ILE A 124 -19.19 15.04 30.15
N ILE A 125 -19.78 14.46 29.12
CA ILE A 125 -21.20 14.07 29.11
C ILE A 125 -21.50 13.07 30.25
N ARG A 126 -20.63 12.08 30.46
CA ARG A 126 -20.82 11.05 31.50
C ARG A 126 -20.71 11.63 32.92
N ARG A 127 -19.84 12.61 33.15
CA ARG A 127 -19.64 13.20 34.48
C ARG A 127 -20.85 14.02 34.96
N ARG A 128 -21.73 14.46 34.06
CA ARG A 128 -22.93 15.27 34.33
C ARG A 128 -22.64 16.52 35.19
N ARG A 129 -21.40 16.91 35.36
CA ARG A 129 -20.95 18.01 36.25
C ARG A 129 -20.76 19.32 35.51
N GLY A 130 -20.75 19.31 34.19
CA GLY A 130 -20.62 20.52 33.40
C GLY A 130 -21.97 21.19 33.18
N GLY A 131 -22.06 22.46 33.47
CA GLY A 131 -23.20 23.27 33.03
C GLY A 131 -23.29 23.24 31.48
N GLU A 132 -24.46 23.60 30.94
CA GLU A 132 -24.69 23.63 29.49
C GLU A 132 -23.59 24.34 28.73
N GLY A 133 -22.97 25.37 29.30
CA GLY A 133 -21.87 26.13 28.71
C GLY A 133 -20.62 25.31 28.49
N GLU A 134 -20.25 24.44 29.45
CA GLU A 134 -19.04 23.60 29.34
C GLU A 134 -19.18 22.53 28.23
N ILE A 135 -20.36 21.92 28.12
CA ILE A 135 -20.70 20.96 27.08
C ILE A 135 -20.65 21.66 25.71
N ALA A 136 -21.22 22.87 25.61
CA ALA A 136 -21.21 23.64 24.34
C ALA A 136 -19.80 23.98 23.88
N ILE A 137 -18.89 24.32 24.80
CA ILE A 137 -17.49 24.60 24.49
C ILE A 137 -16.83 23.34 23.94
N GLU A 138 -17.02 22.19 24.55
CA GLU A 138 -16.39 20.93 24.15
C GLU A 138 -16.94 20.41 22.81
N VAL A 139 -18.24 20.56 22.57
CA VAL A 139 -18.87 20.27 21.28
C VAL A 139 -18.22 21.14 20.18
N LYS A 140 -18.02 22.43 20.46
CA LYS A 140 -17.38 23.37 19.53
C LYS A 140 -15.93 22.93 19.21
N LYS A 141 -15.17 22.51 20.22
CA LYS A 141 -13.81 21.96 20.04
C LYS A 141 -13.83 20.72 19.13
N PHE A 142 -14.74 19.78 19.39
CA PHE A 142 -14.91 18.56 18.59
C PHE A 142 -15.23 18.90 17.13
N LEU A 143 -16.17 19.82 16.89
CA LEU A 143 -16.55 20.23 15.54
C LEU A 143 -15.39 20.93 14.81
N THR A 144 -14.59 21.73 15.52
CA THR A 144 -13.40 22.40 14.98
C THR A 144 -12.35 21.35 14.61
N SER A 145 -12.09 20.39 15.49
CA SER A 145 -11.19 19.27 15.26
C SER A 145 -11.59 18.48 14.00
N ARG A 146 -12.86 18.15 13.83
CA ARG A 146 -13.37 17.48 12.62
C ARG A 146 -13.09 18.27 11.35
N LYS A 147 -13.19 19.59 11.38
CA LYS A 147 -12.86 20.46 10.23
C LYS A 147 -11.36 20.38 9.89
N VAL A 148 -10.50 20.39 10.90
CA VAL A 148 -9.03 20.27 10.73
C VAL A 148 -8.68 18.91 10.11
N VAL A 149 -9.24 17.83 10.67
CA VAL A 149 -9.07 16.46 10.17
C VAL A 149 -9.50 16.35 8.70
N ARG A 150 -10.68 16.86 8.38
CA ARG A 150 -11.20 16.86 7.00
C ARG A 150 -10.25 17.58 6.05
N LYS A 151 -9.75 18.77 6.43
CA LYS A 151 -8.76 19.53 5.63
C LYS A 151 -7.46 18.74 5.43
N ALA A 152 -6.97 18.06 6.47
CA ALA A 152 -5.74 17.26 6.39
C ALA A 152 -5.90 16.11 5.40
N ILE A 153 -7.02 15.39 5.45
CA ILE A 153 -7.34 14.29 4.53
C ILE A 153 -7.42 14.81 3.09
N PHE A 154 -8.18 15.90 2.86
CA PHE A 154 -8.30 16.49 1.51
C PHE A 154 -6.95 16.96 0.98
N LYS A 155 -6.07 17.51 1.83
CA LYS A 155 -4.73 17.94 1.44
C LYS A 155 -3.86 16.74 1.06
N ALA A 156 -3.96 15.63 1.78
CA ALA A 156 -3.24 14.40 1.45
C ALA A 156 -3.68 13.86 0.09
N LEU A 157 -4.97 13.70 -0.11
CA LEU A 157 -5.53 13.23 -1.36
C LEU A 157 -5.21 14.12 -2.58
N UNK A 158 -5.19 15.23 -2.27
CA UNK A 158 -5.02 16.03 -3.22
C UNK A 158 -3.74 16.16 -3.71
N ARG A 159 -2.83 15.90 -3.03
CA ARG A 159 -1.46 15.82 -3.53
C ARG A 159 -1.28 14.70 -4.56
N ASP A 160 -1.97 13.63 -4.35
CA ASP A 160 -1.93 12.48 -5.25
C ASP A 160 -2.62 12.78 -6.61
N CYS A 161 -3.71 13.55 -6.61
CA CYS A 161 -4.43 13.90 -7.85
C CYS A 161 -3.66 14.87 -8.76
N ASN A 162 -2.77 15.71 -8.20
CA ASN A 162 -2.00 16.69 -8.97
C ASN A 162 -0.71 16.11 -9.57
N ARG A 163 -0.40 14.84 -9.32
CA ARG A 163 0.81 14.17 -9.81
C ARG A 163 0.57 13.23 -10.99
N GLY A 164 -0.69 12.95 -11.34
CA GLY A 164 -1.08 12.16 -12.52
C GLY A 164 -1.34 13.02 -13.73
#